data_79273a9d23391d69f8858dd861ee3170
#
_entry.id   79273a9d23391d69f8858dd861ee3170
#
_cell.length_a   1.000
_cell.length_b   1.000
_cell.length_c   1.000
_cell.angle_alpha   90.00
_cell.angle_beta   90.00
_cell.angle_gamma   90.00
#
_symmetry.space_group_name_H-M   'P 1'
#
loop_
_entity.id
_entity.type
_entity.pdbx_description
1 polymer ?
#
loop_
_entity_poly.entity_id
_entity_poly.type
_entity_poly.pdbx_seq_one_letter_code
_entity_poly.pdbx_strand_id
1 'polypeptide(L)'
;TVVIAALLLAGIAAAIAPRPPSAGDTAVSFGDVRNVVNAHCTGCHAEVPSHPAFSAAPVGVVLDTDERILAEAARIHHQTVVTRVMPIGNLTGMTDDERQIIDLWYQEQQDP
;
A
#
# COMPACT_ATOMS: atom_id res chain seq x y z
N THR A 1 48.81 6.84 8.29
CA THR A 1 47.95 6.89 9.47
C THR A 1 46.63 7.60 9.20
N VAL A 2 46.60 8.73 8.53
CA VAL A 2 45.38 9.47 8.18
C VAL A 2 44.56 8.70 7.17
N VAL A 3 45.15 8.02 6.21
CA VAL A 3 44.50 7.20 5.19
C VAL A 3 43.79 5.98 5.83
N ILE A 4 44.41 5.33 6.80
CA ILE A 4 43.86 4.20 7.52
C ILE A 4 42.65 4.63 8.34
N ALA A 5 42.72 5.76 9.02
CA ALA A 5 41.60 6.32 9.79
C ALA A 5 40.41 6.68 8.88
N ALA A 6 40.63 7.25 7.69
CA ALA A 6 39.60 7.59 6.73
C ALA A 6 38.88 6.32 6.16
N LEU A 7 39.66 5.24 5.90
CA LEU A 7 39.08 3.96 5.44
C LEU A 7 38.24 3.29 6.51
N LEU A 8 38.66 3.36 7.78
CA LEU A 8 37.85 2.81 8.90
C LEU A 8 36.57 3.58 9.11
N LEU A 9 36.58 4.90 9.01
CA LEU A 9 35.39 5.74 9.12
C LEU A 9 34.40 5.50 7.97
N ALA A 10 34.90 5.35 6.74
CA ALA A 10 34.05 5.01 5.59
C ALA A 10 33.40 3.60 5.73
N GLY A 11 34.14 2.63 6.27
CA GLY A 11 33.65 1.29 6.54
C GLY A 11 32.54 1.29 7.61
N ILE A 12 32.69 2.07 8.69
CA ILE A 12 31.67 2.21 9.74
C ILE A 12 30.42 2.90 9.20
N ALA A 13 30.55 3.97 8.42
CA ALA A 13 29.43 4.68 7.82
C ALA A 13 28.62 3.78 6.88
N ALA A 14 29.26 2.92 6.09
CA ALA A 14 28.62 1.95 5.23
C ALA A 14 27.89 0.85 6.02
N ALA A 15 28.42 0.45 7.19
CA ALA A 15 27.83 -0.60 8.04
C ALA A 15 26.57 -0.14 8.79
N ILE A 16 26.47 1.16 9.12
CA ILE A 16 25.31 1.73 9.84
C ILE A 16 24.31 2.45 8.93
N ALA A 17 24.61 2.60 7.64
CA ALA A 17 23.67 3.17 6.68
C ALA A 17 22.43 2.26 6.58
N PRO A 18 21.21 2.83 6.64
CA PRO A 18 20.00 2.02 6.43
C PRO A 18 20.10 1.32 5.09
N ARG A 19 19.99 -0.01 5.13
CA ARG A 19 19.95 -0.79 3.89
C ARG A 19 18.60 -0.50 3.22
N PRO A 20 18.57 -0.09 1.94
CA PRO A 20 17.31 -0.01 1.23
C PRO A 20 16.66 -1.41 1.25
N PRO A 21 15.33 -1.49 1.47
CA PRO A 21 14.66 -2.78 1.47
C PRO A 21 14.94 -3.50 0.15
N SER A 22 15.57 -4.67 0.26
CA SER A 22 15.73 -5.54 -0.89
C SER A 22 14.36 -6.11 -1.24
N ALA A 23 14.08 -6.25 -2.54
CA ALA A 23 12.80 -6.73 -3.06
C ALA A 23 12.39 -8.14 -2.58
N GLY A 24 13.21 -8.80 -1.75
CA GLY A 24 12.94 -10.11 -1.14
C GLY A 24 12.64 -10.07 0.36
N ASP A 25 12.76 -8.92 1.03
CA ASP A 25 12.68 -8.85 2.51
C ASP A 25 11.35 -8.24 3.03
N THR A 26 10.46 -7.81 2.16
CA THR A 26 9.22 -7.16 2.58
C THR A 26 8.01 -7.97 2.12
N ALA A 27 7.69 -9.01 2.88
CA ALA A 27 6.33 -9.52 2.90
C ALA A 27 5.42 -8.36 3.33
N VAL A 28 4.48 -7.96 2.49
CA VAL A 28 3.52 -6.91 2.79
C VAL A 28 2.54 -7.45 3.83
N SER A 29 2.44 -6.77 4.97
CA SER A 29 1.46 -7.16 5.98
C SER A 29 0.05 -6.73 5.56
N PHE A 30 -0.95 -7.48 5.99
CA PHE A 30 -2.35 -7.07 5.80
C PHE A 30 -2.65 -5.72 6.49
N GLY A 31 -1.93 -5.41 7.57
CA GLY A 31 -2.01 -4.11 8.24
C GLY A 31 -1.64 -2.95 7.31
N ASP A 32 -0.62 -3.13 6.46
CA ASP A 32 -0.22 -2.12 5.48
C ASP A 32 -1.34 -1.90 4.45
N VAL A 33 -1.94 -2.98 3.96
CA VAL A 33 -3.08 -2.92 3.04
C VAL A 33 -4.27 -2.21 3.68
N ARG A 34 -4.60 -2.56 4.93
CA ARG A 34 -5.68 -1.91 5.67
C ARG A 34 -5.45 -0.41 5.81
N ASN A 35 -4.21 0.01 6.09
CA ASN A 35 -3.87 1.42 6.19
C ASN A 35 -4.08 2.16 4.85
N VAL A 36 -3.67 1.57 3.74
CA VAL A 36 -3.89 2.12 2.40
C VAL A 36 -5.40 2.22 2.10
N VAL A 37 -6.16 1.16 2.35
CA VAL A 37 -7.61 1.15 2.12
C VAL A 37 -8.33 2.19 2.98
N ASN A 38 -7.96 2.31 4.25
CA ASN A 38 -8.54 3.32 5.14
C ASN A 38 -8.23 4.75 4.69
N ALA A 39 -7.02 4.98 4.17
CA ALA A 39 -6.62 6.31 3.71
C ALA A 39 -7.30 6.72 2.39
N HIS A 40 -7.57 5.77 1.49
CA HIS A 40 -7.91 6.08 0.10
C HIS A 40 -9.28 5.54 -0.36
N CYS A 41 -9.90 4.64 0.36
CA CYS A 41 -11.09 3.93 -0.12
C CYS A 41 -12.32 4.14 0.77
N THR A 42 -12.17 4.06 2.08
CA THR A 42 -13.30 4.01 3.01
C THR A 42 -14.07 5.32 3.14
N GLY A 43 -13.50 6.45 2.73
CA GLY A 43 -14.25 7.70 2.65
C GLY A 43 -15.52 7.59 1.79
N CYS A 44 -15.43 6.81 0.70
CA CYS A 44 -16.54 6.53 -0.21
C CYS A 44 -17.07 5.10 -0.04
N HIS A 45 -16.19 4.12 0.11
CA HIS A 45 -16.48 2.69 0.16
C HIS A 45 -16.62 2.17 1.60
N ALA A 46 -17.55 2.72 2.33
CA ALA A 46 -17.94 2.29 3.67
C ALA A 46 -19.46 2.06 3.72
N GLU A 47 -19.92 1.34 4.72
CA GLU A 47 -21.36 1.14 4.93
C GLU A 47 -22.07 2.48 5.14
N VAL A 48 -21.42 3.40 5.84
CA VAL A 48 -21.82 4.80 5.97
C VAL A 48 -20.67 5.68 5.50
N PRO A 49 -20.64 6.09 4.21
CA PRO A 49 -19.56 6.93 3.69
C PRO A 49 -19.45 8.27 4.42
N SER A 50 -18.22 8.71 4.66
CA SER A 50 -17.95 10.04 5.22
C SER A 50 -17.81 11.13 4.14
N HIS A 51 -17.58 10.73 2.89
CA HIS A 51 -17.45 11.67 1.78
C HIS A 51 -18.81 12.29 1.42
N PRO A 52 -18.92 13.62 1.34
CA PRO A 52 -20.23 14.30 1.20
C PRO A 52 -20.96 14.01 -0.12
N ALA A 53 -20.25 13.51 -1.14
CA ALA A 53 -20.86 13.19 -2.42
C ALA A 53 -21.63 11.86 -2.42
N PHE A 54 -21.48 11.03 -1.38
CA PHE A 54 -22.05 9.69 -1.34
C PHE A 54 -22.86 9.45 -0.07
N SER A 55 -24.12 9.07 -0.24
CA SER A 55 -25.00 8.62 0.86
C SER A 55 -24.90 7.12 1.12
N ALA A 56 -24.36 6.38 0.17
CA ALA A 56 -24.13 4.94 0.24
C ALA A 56 -22.85 4.60 -0.55
N ALA A 57 -22.27 3.44 -0.27
CA ALA A 57 -21.08 2.98 -0.99
C ALA A 57 -21.35 2.87 -2.50
N PRO A 58 -20.51 3.50 -3.36
CA PRO A 58 -20.67 3.43 -4.80
C PRO A 58 -20.68 1.96 -5.28
N VAL A 59 -21.60 1.62 -6.17
CA VAL A 59 -21.82 0.28 -6.74
C VAL A 59 -21.92 -0.84 -5.69
N GLY A 60 -22.26 -0.50 -4.46
CA GLY A 60 -22.39 -1.46 -3.35
C GLY A 60 -21.07 -2.03 -2.85
N VAL A 61 -19.93 -1.44 -3.22
CA VAL A 61 -18.61 -1.90 -2.75
C VAL A 61 -18.27 -1.27 -1.42
N VAL A 62 -18.17 -2.09 -0.39
CA VAL A 62 -17.89 -1.69 1.00
C VAL A 62 -16.57 -2.33 1.43
N LEU A 63 -15.63 -1.52 1.95
CA LEU A 63 -14.27 -1.91 2.26
C LEU A 63 -13.84 -1.53 3.69
N ASP A 64 -14.79 -1.42 4.60
CA ASP A 64 -14.57 -0.95 5.97
C ASP A 64 -14.31 -2.05 6.99
N THR A 65 -14.26 -3.31 6.57
CA THR A 65 -13.86 -4.45 7.40
C THR A 65 -12.81 -5.30 6.71
N ASP A 66 -12.03 -6.04 7.48
CA ASP A 66 -11.00 -6.93 6.95
C ASP A 66 -11.58 -7.98 6.01
N GLU A 67 -12.70 -8.59 6.38
CA GLU A 67 -13.39 -9.59 5.57
C GLU A 67 -13.84 -9.03 4.23
N ARG A 68 -14.33 -7.80 4.21
CA ARG A 68 -14.76 -7.12 2.99
C ARG A 68 -13.58 -6.76 2.09
N ILE A 69 -12.47 -6.31 2.66
CA ILE A 69 -11.23 -6.07 1.90
C ILE A 69 -10.74 -7.36 1.25
N LEU A 70 -10.68 -8.44 2.01
CA LEU A 70 -10.26 -9.76 1.49
C LEU A 70 -11.19 -10.27 0.40
N ALA A 71 -12.50 -10.13 0.56
CA ALA A 71 -13.47 -10.54 -0.43
C ALA A 71 -13.38 -9.74 -1.74
N GLU A 72 -12.95 -8.49 -1.68
CA GLU A 72 -12.83 -7.58 -2.82
C GLU A 72 -11.39 -7.44 -3.34
N ALA A 73 -10.47 -8.30 -2.92
CA ALA A 73 -9.05 -8.19 -3.23
C ALA A 73 -8.76 -8.05 -4.74
N ALA A 74 -9.39 -8.87 -5.57
CA ALA A 74 -9.22 -8.82 -7.01
C ALA A 74 -9.71 -7.49 -7.61
N ARG A 75 -10.83 -6.97 -7.11
CA ARG A 75 -11.39 -5.69 -7.57
C ARG A 75 -10.51 -4.52 -7.12
N ILE A 76 -10.06 -4.53 -5.86
CA ILE A 76 -9.13 -3.52 -5.34
C ILE A 76 -7.87 -3.48 -6.21
N HIS A 77 -7.25 -4.63 -6.45
CA HIS A 77 -6.06 -4.73 -7.28
C HIS A 77 -6.31 -4.20 -8.70
N HIS A 78 -7.37 -4.67 -9.35
CA HIS A 78 -7.68 -4.25 -10.72
C HIS A 78 -7.88 -2.74 -10.83
N GLN A 79 -8.62 -2.13 -9.93
CA GLN A 79 -8.95 -0.71 -9.99
C GLN A 79 -7.80 0.22 -9.55
N THR A 80 -6.92 -0.24 -8.68
CA THR A 80 -5.84 0.60 -8.13
C THR A 80 -4.50 0.37 -8.81
N VAL A 81 -4.23 -0.83 -9.30
CA VAL A 81 -2.94 -1.22 -9.89
C VAL A 81 -3.04 -1.34 -11.40
N VAL A 82 -4.00 -2.10 -11.91
CA VAL A 82 -4.11 -2.40 -13.34
C VAL A 82 -4.64 -1.20 -14.12
N THR A 83 -5.83 -0.73 -13.82
CA THR A 83 -6.45 0.40 -14.52
C THR A 83 -6.10 1.76 -13.91
N ARG A 84 -5.78 1.78 -12.63
CA ARG A 84 -5.50 2.99 -11.85
C ARG A 84 -6.66 4.01 -11.85
N VAL A 85 -7.87 3.54 -12.07
CA VAL A 85 -9.09 4.36 -12.04
C VAL A 85 -9.40 4.83 -10.63
N MET A 86 -9.11 3.99 -9.63
CA MET A 86 -9.30 4.31 -8.22
C MET A 86 -7.97 4.68 -7.53
N PRO A 87 -7.97 5.58 -6.58
CA PRO A 87 -9.05 6.51 -6.22
C PRO A 87 -9.42 7.42 -7.40
N ILE A 88 -10.70 7.77 -7.53
CA ILE A 88 -11.17 8.60 -8.67
C ILE A 88 -10.41 9.93 -8.73
N GLY A 89 -9.81 10.20 -9.91
CA GLY A 89 -9.00 11.39 -10.13
C GLY A 89 -7.79 11.51 -9.20
N ASN A 90 -7.45 10.44 -8.50
CA ASN A 90 -6.45 10.40 -7.42
C ASN A 90 -6.63 11.52 -6.39
N LEU A 91 -7.88 11.84 -6.06
CA LEU A 91 -8.23 12.92 -5.15
C LEU A 91 -7.64 12.75 -3.75
N THR A 92 -7.43 11.51 -3.31
CA THR A 92 -6.85 11.21 -2.00
C THR A 92 -5.31 11.20 -1.99
N GLY A 93 -4.68 11.32 -3.17
CA GLY A 93 -3.22 11.36 -3.30
C GLY A 93 -2.54 10.02 -3.06
N MET A 94 -3.12 8.93 -3.57
CA MET A 94 -2.50 7.60 -3.48
C MET A 94 -1.18 7.59 -4.23
N THR A 95 -0.12 7.13 -3.58
CA THR A 95 1.23 7.07 -4.14
C THR A 95 1.49 5.77 -4.90
N ASP A 96 2.54 5.76 -5.72
CA ASP A 96 2.97 4.54 -6.42
C ASP A 96 3.43 3.46 -5.44
N ASP A 97 4.06 3.85 -4.33
CA ASP A 97 4.47 2.91 -3.27
C ASP A 97 3.25 2.25 -2.62
N GLU A 98 2.19 3.00 -2.37
CA GLU A 98 0.92 2.47 -1.84
C GLU A 98 0.25 1.52 -2.84
N ARG A 99 0.29 1.82 -4.14
CA ARG A 99 -0.19 0.91 -5.19
C ARG A 99 0.64 -0.37 -5.24
N GLN A 100 1.95 -0.26 -5.04
CA GLN A 100 2.83 -1.42 -4.96
C GLN A 100 2.52 -2.31 -3.75
N ILE A 101 2.16 -1.75 -2.60
CA ILE A 101 1.67 -2.51 -1.43
C ILE A 101 0.47 -3.37 -1.83
N ILE A 102 -0.51 -2.80 -2.50
CA ILE A 102 -1.69 -3.55 -2.98
C ILE A 102 -1.29 -4.65 -3.98
N ASP A 103 -0.39 -4.35 -4.92
CA ASP A 103 0.05 -5.29 -5.93
C ASP A 103 0.76 -6.50 -5.31
N LEU A 104 1.75 -6.27 -4.46
CA LEU A 104 2.50 -7.33 -3.78
C LEU A 104 1.60 -8.19 -2.92
N TRP A 105 0.72 -7.57 -2.12
CA TRP A 105 -0.26 -8.28 -1.31
C TRP A 105 -1.16 -9.19 -2.16
N TYR A 106 -1.69 -8.67 -3.25
CA TYR A 106 -2.57 -9.45 -4.13
C TYR A 106 -1.84 -10.63 -4.76
N GLN A 107 -0.59 -10.42 -5.21
CA GLN A 107 0.24 -11.49 -5.77
C GLN A 107 0.53 -12.59 -4.76
N GLU A 108 0.85 -12.24 -3.51
CA GLU A 108 1.09 -13.22 -2.44
C GLU A 108 -0.12 -14.12 -2.19
N GLN A 109 -1.34 -13.62 -2.38
CA GLN A 109 -2.55 -14.42 -2.23
C GLN A 109 -2.79 -15.38 -3.40
N GLN A 110 -2.19 -15.14 -4.56
CA GLN A 110 -2.31 -16.01 -5.74
C GLN A 110 -1.29 -17.14 -5.72
N ASP A 111 -0.20 -17.02 -4.96
CA ASP A 111 0.81 -18.06 -4.82
C ASP A 111 0.30 -19.14 -3.85
N PRO A 112 0.33 -20.42 -4.28
CA PRO A 112 -0.10 -21.53 -3.44
C PRO A 112 0.86 -21.82 -2.28
#